data_517f8d864aa6f589811060acac3904e1
#
_entry.id   517f8d864aa6f589811060acac3904e1
#
_cell.length_a   1.000
_cell.length_b   1.000
_cell.length_c   1.000
_cell.angle_alpha   90.00
_cell.angle_beta   90.00
_cell.angle_gamma   90.00
#
_symmetry.space_group_name_H-M   'P 1'
#
loop_
_entity.id
_entity.type
_entity.pdbx_description
1 polymer ?
#
loop_
_entity_poly.entity_id
_entity_poly.type
_entity_poly.pdbx_seq_one_letter_code
_entity_poly.pdbx_strand_id
1 'polypeptide(L)'
;MRIIGVGIIVILLGACQENEAVKDDFTGNELVYTLEAGSVYPVNGTAILKERKDGYTTVIIEVSGTEGNIEHPVHLHLGDISAPGAEVTALLNPVIGKTGKSETTLAVLADESPITYTALTKLNACIKIHLSSSGPDRDIILAGGNIGSASAARTNGSVEMGICKSE
;
A
#
# COMPACT_ATOMS: atom_id res chain seq x y z
N MET A 1 4.16 -79.67 18.04
CA MET A 1 3.49 -78.55 17.32
C MET A 1 4.09 -77.25 17.87
N ARG A 2 5.01 -76.60 17.14
CA ARG A 2 5.74 -75.38 17.57
C ARG A 2 5.07 -74.18 16.87
N ILE A 3 4.53 -73.25 17.67
CA ILE A 3 3.95 -72.02 17.18
C ILE A 3 5.05 -70.97 17.22
N ILE A 4 5.41 -70.45 16.04
CA ILE A 4 6.37 -69.34 15.88
C ILE A 4 5.55 -68.07 15.86
N GLY A 5 5.68 -67.26 16.90
CA GLY A 5 5.08 -65.94 16.96
C GLY A 5 5.93 -64.93 16.18
N VAL A 6 5.36 -64.33 15.14
CA VAL A 6 5.94 -63.22 14.38
C VAL A 6 5.60 -61.93 15.08
N GLY A 7 6.59 -61.28 15.69
CA GLY A 7 6.45 -59.93 16.26
C GLY A 7 6.52 -58.87 15.15
N ILE A 8 5.47 -58.07 15.01
CA ILE A 8 5.44 -56.92 14.11
C ILE A 8 6.04 -55.72 14.87
N ILE A 9 7.21 -55.28 14.42
CA ILE A 9 7.81 -54.01 14.89
C ILE A 9 7.20 -52.87 14.08
N VAL A 10 6.38 -52.04 14.73
CA VAL A 10 5.86 -50.78 14.16
C VAL A 10 6.90 -49.68 14.41
N ILE A 11 7.60 -49.29 13.34
CA ILE A 11 8.50 -48.12 13.38
C ILE A 11 7.65 -46.87 13.19
N LEU A 12 7.45 -46.08 14.27
CA LEU A 12 6.87 -44.76 14.22
C LEU A 12 7.92 -43.79 13.67
N LEU A 13 7.81 -43.45 12.38
CA LEU A 13 8.56 -42.35 11.79
C LEU A 13 7.95 -41.04 12.31
N GLY A 14 8.57 -40.42 13.31
CA GLY A 14 8.27 -39.06 13.72
C GLY A 14 8.69 -38.09 12.61
N ALA A 15 7.76 -37.60 11.83
CA ALA A 15 8.00 -36.49 10.93
C ALA A 15 8.18 -35.22 11.77
N CYS A 16 9.42 -34.75 11.94
CA CYS A 16 9.72 -33.40 12.36
C CYS A 16 9.23 -32.49 11.22
N GLN A 17 8.08 -31.82 11.40
CA GLN A 17 7.76 -30.63 10.61
C GLN A 17 8.70 -29.53 11.09
N GLU A 18 9.73 -29.24 10.30
CA GLU A 18 10.46 -27.99 10.42
C GLU A 18 9.46 -26.87 10.06
N ASN A 19 9.02 -26.10 11.08
CA ASN A 19 8.40 -24.82 10.87
C ASN A 19 9.48 -23.92 10.26
N GLU A 20 9.50 -23.78 8.93
CA GLU A 20 10.26 -22.70 8.30
C GLU A 20 9.70 -21.40 8.89
N ALA A 21 10.49 -20.73 9.73
CA ALA A 21 10.15 -19.40 10.23
C ALA A 21 9.98 -18.49 9.00
N VAL A 22 8.76 -17.98 8.80
CA VAL A 22 8.49 -16.99 7.76
C VAL A 22 9.50 -15.88 7.95
N LYS A 23 10.43 -15.72 7.02
CA LYS A 23 11.46 -14.70 7.08
C LYS A 23 10.74 -13.35 7.00
N ASP A 24 10.65 -12.66 8.11
CA ASP A 24 10.11 -11.30 8.14
C ASP A 24 11.05 -10.38 7.37
N ASP A 25 10.56 -9.81 6.26
CA ASP A 25 11.32 -8.92 5.38
C ASP A 25 11.32 -7.48 5.87
N PHE A 26 10.66 -7.18 6.99
CA PHE A 26 10.52 -5.84 7.54
C PHE A 26 11.48 -5.57 8.70
N THR A 27 11.83 -4.30 8.90
CA THR A 27 12.65 -3.83 10.03
C THR A 27 11.83 -3.61 11.31
N GLY A 28 10.49 -3.48 11.17
CA GLY A 28 9.57 -3.07 12.22
C GLY A 28 9.27 -1.56 12.21
N ASN A 29 9.98 -0.74 11.43
CA ASN A 29 9.66 0.67 11.28
C ASN A 29 8.47 0.85 10.33
N GLU A 30 7.45 1.61 10.80
CA GLU A 30 6.30 1.95 9.98
C GLU A 30 5.77 3.36 10.29
N LEU A 31 5.14 3.98 9.30
CA LEU A 31 4.40 5.23 9.43
C LEU A 31 3.00 5.05 8.82
N VAL A 32 2.00 5.59 9.51
CA VAL A 32 0.60 5.53 9.08
C VAL A 32 0.12 6.94 8.76
N TYR A 33 -0.48 7.11 7.58
CA TYR A 33 -1.06 8.35 7.11
C TYR A 33 -2.54 8.17 6.85
N THR A 34 -3.36 9.15 7.21
CA THR A 34 -4.80 9.15 6.93
C THR A 34 -5.06 9.49 5.47
N LEU A 35 -5.98 8.76 4.85
CA LEU A 35 -6.55 9.06 3.54
C LEU A 35 -8.01 9.50 3.74
N GLU A 36 -8.29 10.75 3.40
CA GLU A 36 -9.60 11.37 3.52
C GLU A 36 -10.38 11.27 2.19
N ALA A 37 -11.71 11.32 2.26
CA ALA A 37 -12.56 11.34 1.07
C ALA A 37 -12.28 12.57 0.20
N GLY A 38 -12.03 12.35 -1.09
CA GLY A 38 -11.69 13.39 -2.07
C GLY A 38 -12.86 13.83 -2.95
N SER A 39 -14.03 13.22 -2.80
CA SER A 39 -15.21 13.48 -3.61
C SER A 39 -16.49 13.14 -2.84
N VAL A 40 -17.63 13.06 -3.56
CA VAL A 40 -18.92 12.64 -2.97
C VAL A 40 -18.95 11.18 -2.54
N TYR A 41 -17.98 10.38 -2.97
CA TYR A 41 -17.85 8.99 -2.55
C TYR A 41 -17.23 8.93 -1.15
N PRO A 42 -17.87 8.25 -0.17
CA PRO A 42 -17.40 8.24 1.23
C PRO A 42 -16.25 7.23 1.42
N VAL A 43 -15.21 7.32 0.58
CA VAL A 43 -14.04 6.44 0.66
C VAL A 43 -12.99 7.09 1.56
N ASN A 44 -12.55 6.38 2.59
CA ASN A 44 -11.50 6.85 3.49
C ASN A 44 -10.73 5.65 4.07
N GLY A 45 -9.56 5.92 4.66
CA GLY A 45 -8.72 4.89 5.23
C GLY A 45 -7.31 5.33 5.55
N THR A 46 -6.35 4.47 5.27
CA THR A 46 -4.94 4.72 5.61
C THR A 46 -3.97 4.27 4.52
N ALA A 47 -2.83 4.95 4.47
CA ALA A 47 -1.63 4.49 3.79
C ALA A 47 -0.57 4.17 4.85
N ILE A 48 -0.03 2.95 4.83
CA ILE A 48 0.97 2.47 5.76
C ILE A 48 2.28 2.28 4.98
N LEU A 49 3.32 2.98 5.38
CA LEU A 49 4.66 2.82 4.83
C LEU A 49 5.47 1.92 5.77
N LYS A 50 5.86 0.73 5.31
CA LYS A 50 6.69 -0.21 6.10
C LYS A 50 8.09 -0.28 5.53
N GLU A 51 9.10 -0.12 6.39
CA GLU A 51 10.49 -0.26 6.01
C GLU A 51 10.86 -1.74 5.84
N ARG A 52 11.42 -2.06 4.68
CA ARG A 52 11.97 -3.37 4.37
C ARG A 52 13.45 -3.44 4.76
N LYS A 53 13.94 -4.64 5.05
CA LYS A 53 15.37 -4.88 5.38
C LYS A 53 16.32 -4.57 4.22
N ASP A 54 15.81 -4.54 2.98
CA ASP A 54 16.55 -4.11 1.79
C ASP A 54 16.59 -2.56 1.64
N GLY A 55 15.98 -1.81 2.56
CA GLY A 55 15.93 -0.34 2.59
C GLY A 55 14.81 0.27 1.76
N TYR A 56 14.05 -0.53 1.01
CA TYR A 56 12.88 -0.07 0.25
C TYR A 56 11.64 0.05 1.13
N THR A 57 10.53 0.45 0.54
CA THR A 57 9.25 0.63 1.24
C THR A 57 8.18 -0.28 0.68
N THR A 58 7.48 -1.00 1.54
CA THR A 58 6.16 -1.53 1.19
C THR A 58 5.12 -0.48 1.57
N VAL A 59 4.36 -0.04 0.57
CA VAL A 59 3.21 0.87 0.72
C VAL A 59 1.95 0.01 0.74
N ILE A 60 1.24 0.02 1.86
CA ILE A 60 -0.03 -0.69 2.02
C ILE A 60 -1.14 0.37 2.07
N ILE A 61 -2.16 0.21 1.24
CA ILE A 61 -3.37 1.03 1.26
C ILE A 61 -4.52 0.18 1.79
N GLU A 62 -5.24 0.70 2.77
CA GLU A 62 -6.46 0.09 3.29
C GLU A 62 -7.54 1.16 3.38
N VAL A 63 -8.59 1.01 2.58
CA VAL A 63 -9.74 1.93 2.56
C VAL A 63 -11.06 1.19 2.69
N SER A 64 -12.07 1.89 3.15
CA SER A 64 -13.47 1.47 3.18
C SER A 64 -14.31 2.33 2.25
N GLY A 65 -15.49 1.84 1.86
CA GLY A 65 -16.41 2.56 0.98
C GLY A 65 -16.17 2.27 -0.51
N THR A 66 -15.25 1.38 -0.86
CA THR A 66 -15.10 0.81 -2.21
C THR A 66 -15.85 -0.51 -2.32
N GLU A 67 -16.24 -0.91 -3.54
CA GLU A 67 -16.97 -2.16 -3.80
C GLU A 67 -16.69 -2.73 -5.19
N GLY A 68 -17.13 -3.96 -5.41
CA GLY A 68 -17.03 -4.63 -6.71
C GLY A 68 -15.62 -5.08 -7.08
N ASN A 69 -15.48 -5.60 -8.30
CA ASN A 69 -14.19 -6.06 -8.83
C ASN A 69 -13.50 -4.98 -9.69
N ILE A 70 -13.68 -3.71 -9.30
CA ILE A 70 -13.08 -2.56 -9.97
C ILE A 70 -11.69 -2.33 -9.38
N GLU A 71 -10.74 -1.99 -10.23
CA GLU A 71 -9.41 -1.54 -9.83
C GLU A 71 -9.38 -0.02 -9.82
N HIS A 72 -9.09 0.55 -8.65
CA HIS A 72 -8.96 1.99 -8.47
C HIS A 72 -7.49 2.38 -8.52
N PRO A 73 -7.05 3.15 -9.53
CA PRO A 73 -5.65 3.56 -9.66
C PRO A 73 -5.16 4.34 -8.44
N VAL A 74 -3.92 4.08 -8.04
CA VAL A 74 -3.27 4.76 -6.92
C VAL A 74 -1.98 5.42 -7.42
N HIS A 75 -1.87 6.71 -7.19
CA HIS A 75 -0.71 7.50 -7.61
C HIS A 75 -0.04 8.16 -6.41
N LEU A 76 1.29 8.16 -6.42
CA LEU A 76 2.12 9.02 -5.60
C LEU A 76 2.42 10.29 -6.40
N HIS A 77 2.09 11.45 -5.84
CA HIS A 77 2.32 12.75 -6.44
C HIS A 77 3.30 13.58 -5.60
N LEU A 78 4.09 14.42 -6.25
CA LEU A 78 4.91 15.41 -5.55
C LEU A 78 4.04 16.59 -5.06
N GLY A 79 4.40 17.11 -3.89
CA GLY A 79 3.75 18.28 -3.30
C GLY A 79 2.55 17.96 -2.41
N ASP A 80 1.90 19.01 -1.96
CA ASP A 80 0.70 18.95 -1.12
C ASP A 80 -0.51 18.51 -1.92
N ILE A 81 -1.40 17.73 -1.31
CA ILE A 81 -2.58 17.16 -1.98
C ILE A 81 -3.54 18.22 -2.52
N SER A 82 -3.56 19.44 -1.95
CA SER A 82 -4.38 20.55 -2.44
C SER A 82 -3.80 21.24 -3.67
N ALA A 83 -2.53 20.97 -4.03
CA ALA A 83 -1.93 21.56 -5.21
C ALA A 83 -2.54 20.94 -6.49
N PRO A 84 -3.09 21.77 -7.41
CA PRO A 84 -3.59 21.27 -8.68
C PRO A 84 -2.43 20.90 -9.60
N GLY A 85 -2.62 19.85 -10.42
CA GLY A 85 -1.64 19.45 -11.44
C GLY A 85 -0.34 18.90 -10.86
N ALA A 86 -0.38 18.32 -9.66
CA ALA A 86 0.78 17.68 -9.06
C ALA A 86 1.27 16.51 -9.94
N GLU A 87 2.58 16.47 -10.21
CA GLU A 87 3.21 15.44 -11.03
C GLU A 87 3.11 14.07 -10.38
N VAL A 88 2.79 13.04 -11.20
CA VAL A 88 2.83 11.64 -10.76
C VAL A 88 4.28 11.20 -10.69
N THR A 89 4.76 10.92 -9.50
CA THR A 89 6.14 10.49 -9.28
C THR A 89 6.28 8.97 -9.12
N ALA A 90 5.18 8.26 -8.82
CA ALA A 90 5.14 6.80 -8.91
C ALA A 90 3.71 6.28 -9.10
N LEU A 91 3.58 5.19 -9.84
CA LEU A 91 2.36 4.39 -9.90
C LEU A 91 2.44 3.31 -8.85
N LEU A 92 1.41 3.22 -8.01
CA LEU A 92 1.27 2.15 -7.03
C LEU A 92 0.29 1.10 -7.58
N ASN A 93 0.31 -0.10 -7.03
CA ASN A 93 -0.69 -1.10 -7.37
C ASN A 93 -2.10 -0.58 -7.06
N PRO A 94 -3.09 -0.87 -7.90
CA PRO A 94 -4.45 -0.36 -7.70
C PRO A 94 -5.10 -0.94 -6.44
N VAL A 95 -6.00 -0.19 -5.84
CA VAL A 95 -6.90 -0.70 -4.80
C VAL A 95 -7.98 -1.55 -5.48
N ILE A 96 -8.14 -2.78 -4.99
CA ILE A 96 -9.22 -3.66 -5.44
C ILE A 96 -10.51 -3.29 -4.70
N GLY A 97 -11.53 -2.83 -5.41
CA GLY A 97 -12.77 -2.32 -4.82
C GLY A 97 -13.41 -3.26 -3.81
N LYS A 98 -13.48 -4.55 -4.11
CA LYS A 98 -14.05 -5.58 -3.22
C LYS A 98 -13.35 -5.69 -1.86
N THR A 99 -12.04 -5.46 -1.81
CA THR A 99 -11.22 -5.64 -0.60
C THR A 99 -10.85 -4.31 0.06
N GLY A 100 -10.89 -3.21 -0.69
CA GLY A 100 -10.38 -1.91 -0.26
C GLY A 100 -8.86 -1.89 -0.02
N LYS A 101 -8.11 -2.84 -0.60
CA LYS A 101 -6.69 -3.04 -0.29
C LYS A 101 -5.81 -3.00 -1.51
N SER A 102 -4.59 -2.52 -1.28
CA SER A 102 -3.48 -2.55 -2.23
C SER A 102 -2.16 -2.68 -1.47
N GLU A 103 -1.17 -3.32 -2.08
CA GLU A 103 0.19 -3.42 -1.56
C GLU A 103 1.18 -3.24 -2.70
N THR A 104 2.17 -2.38 -2.51
CA THR A 104 3.21 -2.07 -3.49
C THR A 104 4.57 -2.04 -2.84
N THR A 105 5.55 -2.77 -3.36
CA THR A 105 6.96 -2.52 -3.01
C THR A 105 7.49 -1.40 -3.90
N LEU A 106 7.76 -0.24 -3.30
CA LEU A 106 8.27 0.93 -3.98
C LEU A 106 9.79 1.00 -3.82
N ALA A 107 10.50 0.82 -4.91
CA ALA A 107 11.96 0.85 -4.98
C ALA A 107 12.49 1.98 -5.88
N VAL A 108 11.70 2.38 -6.88
CA VAL A 108 12.06 3.42 -7.86
C VAL A 108 10.89 4.36 -8.11
N LEU A 109 11.19 5.59 -8.46
CA LEU A 109 10.22 6.58 -8.92
C LEU A 109 10.01 6.49 -10.43
N ALA A 110 9.11 7.30 -11.00
CA ALA A 110 8.79 7.31 -12.42
C ALA A 110 9.97 7.75 -13.31
N ASP A 111 10.90 8.51 -12.77
CA ASP A 111 12.16 8.94 -13.42
C ASP A 111 13.28 7.90 -13.29
N GLU A 112 12.94 6.67 -12.84
CA GLU A 112 13.87 5.56 -12.57
C GLU A 112 14.86 5.81 -11.42
N SER A 113 14.75 6.93 -10.69
CA SER A 113 15.59 7.17 -9.51
C SER A 113 15.21 6.23 -8.36
N PRO A 114 16.18 5.65 -7.65
CA PRO A 114 15.90 4.81 -6.49
C PRO A 114 15.36 5.63 -5.33
N ILE A 115 14.38 5.08 -4.61
CA ILE A 115 13.85 5.70 -3.40
C ILE A 115 13.86 4.71 -2.23
N THR A 116 14.46 5.15 -1.12
CA THR A 116 14.49 4.39 0.13
C THR A 116 13.33 4.81 1.05
N TYR A 117 13.04 3.99 2.07
CA TYR A 117 12.08 4.32 3.12
C TYR A 117 12.39 5.70 3.76
N THR A 118 13.65 5.93 4.15
CA THR A 118 14.06 7.19 4.75
C THR A 118 13.88 8.39 3.82
N ALA A 119 14.08 8.23 2.51
CA ALA A 119 13.85 9.29 1.54
C ALA A 119 12.35 9.54 1.34
N LEU A 120 11.55 8.48 1.21
CA LEU A 120 10.10 8.58 1.02
C LEU A 120 9.41 9.26 2.22
N THR A 121 9.81 8.93 3.44
CA THR A 121 9.22 9.54 4.66
C THR A 121 9.57 11.01 4.85
N LYS A 122 10.52 11.55 4.08
CA LYS A 122 10.89 12.98 4.05
C LYS A 122 10.42 13.69 2.78
N LEU A 123 9.91 12.94 1.80
CA LEU A 123 9.45 13.50 0.54
C LEU A 123 8.22 14.39 0.79
N ASN A 124 8.17 15.55 0.13
CA ASN A 124 6.95 16.36 0.07
C ASN A 124 6.04 15.74 -0.98
N ALA A 125 5.08 14.93 -0.56
CA ALA A 125 4.27 14.14 -1.47
C ALA A 125 2.86 13.85 -0.92
N CYS A 126 1.97 13.38 -1.80
CA CYS A 126 0.65 12.91 -1.43
C CYS A 126 0.28 11.63 -2.22
N ILE A 127 -0.62 10.84 -1.65
CA ILE A 127 -1.22 9.67 -2.32
C ILE A 127 -2.64 10.04 -2.73
N LYS A 128 -3.02 9.69 -3.98
CA LYS A 128 -4.38 9.83 -4.51
C LYS A 128 -4.86 8.51 -5.06
N ILE A 129 -6.10 8.16 -4.72
CA ILE A 129 -6.84 7.00 -5.23
C ILE A 129 -7.91 7.53 -6.16
N HIS A 130 -7.89 7.10 -7.43
CA HIS A 130 -8.79 7.59 -8.46
C HIS A 130 -9.98 6.64 -8.67
N LEU A 131 -11.11 7.18 -9.13
CA LEU A 131 -12.30 6.38 -9.43
C LEU A 131 -12.05 5.45 -10.63
N SER A 132 -11.37 5.95 -11.67
CA SER A 132 -11.10 5.19 -12.90
C SER A 132 -9.70 5.49 -13.45
N SER A 133 -9.18 4.60 -14.28
CA SER A 133 -7.91 4.79 -15.02
C SER A 133 -8.08 5.63 -16.29
N SER A 134 -9.31 5.84 -16.77
CA SER A 134 -9.57 6.51 -18.05
C SER A 134 -10.95 7.16 -18.07
N GLY A 135 -11.20 7.96 -19.12
CA GLY A 135 -12.46 8.66 -19.31
C GLY A 135 -12.66 9.84 -18.35
N PRO A 136 -13.88 10.39 -18.25
CA PRO A 136 -14.17 11.55 -17.42
C PRO A 136 -13.99 11.30 -15.92
N ASP A 137 -14.09 10.05 -15.49
CA ASP A 137 -14.05 9.67 -14.08
C ASP A 137 -12.61 9.52 -13.55
N ARG A 138 -11.58 9.61 -14.41
CA ARG A 138 -10.18 9.48 -13.99
C ARG A 138 -9.73 10.64 -13.09
N ASP A 139 -10.35 11.81 -13.23
CA ASP A 139 -10.01 12.99 -12.44
C ASP A 139 -10.75 13.03 -11.08
N ILE A 140 -11.69 12.09 -10.87
CA ILE A 140 -12.39 11.95 -9.60
C ILE A 140 -11.49 11.23 -8.60
N ILE A 141 -11.17 11.92 -7.51
CA ILE A 141 -10.38 11.35 -6.41
C ILE A 141 -11.36 10.73 -5.41
N LEU A 142 -11.24 9.43 -5.18
CA LEU A 142 -12.02 8.73 -4.16
C LEU A 142 -11.52 9.08 -2.76
N ALA A 143 -10.21 8.93 -2.55
CA ALA A 143 -9.57 9.27 -1.28
C ALA A 143 -8.11 9.69 -1.52
N GLY A 144 -7.55 10.43 -0.58
CA GLY A 144 -6.15 10.78 -0.64
C GLY A 144 -5.65 11.44 0.63
N GLY A 145 -4.34 11.61 0.73
CA GLY A 145 -3.71 12.19 1.90
C GLY A 145 -2.25 12.57 1.65
N ASN A 146 -1.78 13.53 2.41
CA ASN A 146 -0.38 13.93 2.44
C ASN A 146 0.47 12.89 3.14
N ILE A 147 1.68 12.66 2.63
CA ILE A 147 2.69 11.81 3.26
C ILE A 147 4.01 12.56 3.42
N GLY A 148 4.91 12.01 4.19
CA GLY A 148 6.23 12.59 4.42
C GLY A 148 6.17 14.01 5.00
N SER A 149 6.96 14.93 4.47
CA SER A 149 7.01 16.32 4.96
C SER A 149 5.74 17.11 4.69
N ALA A 150 4.94 16.76 3.68
CA ALA A 150 3.64 17.39 3.42
C ALA A 150 2.62 17.08 4.54
N SER A 151 2.68 15.89 5.14
CA SER A 151 1.82 15.52 6.27
C SER A 151 2.13 16.35 7.53
N ALA A 152 3.41 16.61 7.80
CA ALA A 152 3.82 17.37 8.99
C ALA A 152 3.39 18.86 8.95
N ALA A 153 3.13 19.40 7.76
CA ALA A 153 2.74 20.78 7.58
C ALA A 153 1.27 21.07 7.93
N ARG A 154 0.44 20.02 8.12
CA ARG A 154 -1.01 20.14 8.36
C ARG A 154 -1.37 19.72 9.79
N THR A 155 -1.58 20.70 10.65
CA THR A 155 -2.04 20.45 12.02
C THR A 155 -3.53 20.67 12.25
N ASN A 156 -4.29 21.28 11.31
CA ASN A 156 -5.75 21.53 11.47
C ASN A 156 -6.44 21.82 10.13
N GLY A 157 -7.49 21.08 9.78
CA GLY A 157 -8.51 21.48 8.80
C GLY A 157 -8.83 20.45 7.71
N SER A 158 -10.03 20.58 7.13
CA SER A 158 -10.47 19.85 5.94
C SER A 158 -9.50 20.07 4.77
N VAL A 159 -9.20 19.00 4.05
CA VAL A 159 -8.28 19.03 2.92
C VAL A 159 -9.09 19.18 1.64
N GLU A 160 -8.97 20.33 0.95
CA GLU A 160 -9.36 20.40 -0.46
C GLU A 160 -8.32 19.63 -1.29
N MET A 161 -8.77 18.64 -2.06
CA MET A 161 -7.90 17.87 -2.93
C MET A 161 -7.82 18.53 -4.30
N GLY A 162 -6.63 18.87 -4.73
CA GLY A 162 -6.38 19.38 -6.07
C GLY A 162 -6.65 18.32 -7.13
N ILE A 163 -7.34 18.70 -8.22
CA ILE A 163 -7.62 17.83 -9.37
C ILE A 163 -6.32 17.53 -10.09
N CYS A 164 -6.09 16.27 -10.45
CA CYS A 164 -5.01 15.88 -11.34
C CYS A 164 -5.35 16.41 -12.75
N LYS A 165 -4.51 17.27 -13.33
CA LYS A 165 -4.61 17.56 -14.77
C LYS A 165 -3.97 16.39 -15.50
N SER A 166 -4.76 15.76 -16.37
CA SER A 166 -4.25 14.81 -17.36
C SER A 166 -3.54 15.59 -18.45
N GLU A 167 -2.30 15.23 -18.74
CA GLU A 167 -1.69 15.53 -20.04
C GLU A 167 -2.22 14.57 -21.10
#